data_2be0e1d19099a9d8fc6a492b027fac89
#
_entry.id   2be0e1d19099a9d8fc6a492b027fac89
#
_cell.length_a   1.000
_cell.length_b   1.000
_cell.length_c   1.000
_cell.angle_alpha   90.00
_cell.angle_beta   90.00
_cell.angle_gamma   90.00
#
_symmetry.space_group_name_H-M   'P 1'
#
loop_
_entity.id
_entity.type
_entity.pdbx_description
1 polymer ?
#
loop_
_entity_poly.entity_id
_entity_poly.type
_entity_poly.pdbx_seq_one_letter_code
_entity_poly.pdbx_strand_id
1 'polypeptide(L)'
;MTMKTAKIIALGLLIPILAVSAGEDPRSEMHLLAKEITALQKFLLTDADFTSPKNENEIKKSLDSLNEHLGYLGKKSFSDDPALKANLSLLKQHMQDASRSFREGNKGYSRQMVQSSLQMCIACHTRRKAADFSWPEPESKDIPALDRADFLFATRQFSKGRELYESAISGFPGNHTTQWSLRRAMASIAVYYARVSEDPKGGAEYFKKLSGKEDLPIYLKQEAAAWAKEFSEWAKESPAKDQSKVTASALLAQGKKLLKHDDFTMVSELGLSFHVRRLRASAFFHRVLETPGEKSPAKASALLYLGQIYPRIASSMFFRFGEMYLKACITEYPKSSASKACYVALEFATAEGFTGSAGTNIPEDEQVELMRLKRIAY
;
A
#
# COMPACT_ATOMS: atom_id res chain seq x y z
N MET A 1 28.95 -60.89 -58.82
CA MET A 1 28.74 -59.43 -58.63
C MET A 1 27.52 -59.25 -57.76
N THR A 2 27.66 -59.14 -56.46
CA THR A 2 26.55 -59.11 -55.50
C THR A 2 26.60 -57.79 -54.74
N MET A 3 25.64 -56.91 -55.06
CA MET A 3 25.42 -55.65 -54.37
C MET A 3 24.84 -55.87 -52.97
N LYS A 4 25.54 -55.42 -51.95
CA LYS A 4 25.03 -55.35 -50.56
C LYS A 4 24.31 -54.04 -50.36
N THR A 5 23.03 -54.08 -50.13
CA THR A 5 22.17 -52.96 -49.72
C THR A 5 22.40 -52.66 -48.21
N ALA A 6 22.96 -51.51 -47.90
CA ALA A 6 23.06 -51.01 -46.52
C ALA A 6 21.75 -50.38 -46.09
N LYS A 7 21.13 -50.90 -45.01
CA LYS A 7 19.99 -50.32 -44.33
C LYS A 7 20.44 -49.26 -43.37
N ILE A 8 20.11 -47.99 -43.64
CA ILE A 8 20.31 -46.89 -42.72
C ILE A 8 19.16 -46.90 -41.72
N ILE A 9 19.43 -47.23 -40.47
CA ILE A 9 18.50 -47.11 -39.36
C ILE A 9 18.61 -45.66 -38.85
N ALA A 10 17.60 -44.82 -39.14
CA ALA A 10 17.48 -43.48 -38.56
C ALA A 10 16.97 -43.63 -37.13
N LEU A 11 17.89 -43.46 -36.18
CA LEU A 11 17.54 -43.40 -34.74
C LEU A 11 17.00 -41.98 -34.44
N GLY A 12 15.65 -41.87 -34.42
CA GLY A 12 14.97 -40.64 -34.02
C GLY A 12 15.19 -40.36 -32.55
N LEU A 13 16.06 -39.41 -32.21
CA LEU A 13 16.19 -38.83 -30.87
C LEU A 13 14.91 -38.03 -30.57
N LEU A 14 13.96 -38.65 -29.89
CA LEU A 14 12.86 -37.98 -29.18
C LEU A 14 13.51 -37.21 -28.01
N ILE A 15 13.81 -35.93 -28.24
CA ILE A 15 14.10 -34.98 -27.17
C ILE A 15 12.77 -34.70 -26.49
N PRO A 16 12.55 -35.06 -25.20
CA PRO A 16 11.38 -34.60 -24.50
C PRO A 16 11.50 -33.09 -24.38
N ILE A 17 10.64 -32.37 -25.07
CA ILE A 17 10.39 -30.96 -24.77
C ILE A 17 9.80 -30.97 -23.36
N LEU A 18 10.65 -30.83 -22.36
CA LEU A 18 10.26 -30.39 -21.04
C LEU A 18 9.62 -29.01 -21.26
N ALA A 19 8.30 -28.98 -21.36
CA ALA A 19 7.53 -27.77 -21.15
C ALA A 19 7.84 -27.35 -19.71
N VAL A 20 8.89 -26.57 -19.55
CA VAL A 20 9.08 -25.75 -18.36
C VAL A 20 7.83 -24.88 -18.36
N SER A 21 6.85 -25.23 -17.52
CA SER A 21 5.79 -24.30 -17.14
C SER A 21 6.54 -23.13 -16.52
N ALA A 22 6.80 -22.12 -17.32
CA ALA A 22 7.32 -20.83 -16.86
C ALA A 22 6.32 -20.37 -15.80
N GLY A 23 6.67 -20.59 -14.54
CA GLY A 23 5.94 -20.00 -13.44
C GLY A 23 5.97 -18.51 -13.68
N GLU A 24 4.83 -17.95 -14.08
CA GLU A 24 4.73 -16.51 -14.36
C GLU A 24 5.34 -15.75 -13.19
N ASP A 25 6.37 -14.95 -13.50
CA ASP A 25 7.08 -14.14 -12.52
C ASP A 25 6.06 -13.13 -11.94
N PRO A 26 5.97 -12.96 -10.60
CA PRO A 26 5.13 -11.90 -10.00
C PRO A 26 5.37 -10.51 -10.60
N ARG A 27 6.54 -10.25 -11.14
CA ARG A 27 6.87 -8.99 -11.81
C ARG A 27 6.09 -8.85 -13.12
N SER A 28 5.92 -9.92 -13.90
CA SER A 28 5.15 -9.88 -15.13
C SER A 28 3.68 -9.56 -14.85
N GLU A 29 3.10 -10.17 -13.80
CA GLU A 29 1.73 -9.86 -13.38
C GLU A 29 1.57 -8.41 -12.90
N MET A 30 2.55 -7.89 -12.15
CA MET A 30 2.55 -6.47 -11.74
C MET A 30 2.66 -5.52 -12.95
N HIS A 31 3.40 -5.90 -14.01
CA HIS A 31 3.45 -5.13 -15.24
C HIS A 31 2.10 -5.14 -15.98
N LEU A 32 1.41 -6.27 -16.01
CA LEU A 32 0.08 -6.36 -16.62
C LEU A 32 -0.94 -5.53 -15.84
N LEU A 33 -0.92 -5.58 -14.51
CA LEU A 33 -1.75 -4.70 -13.68
C LEU A 33 -1.47 -3.21 -13.95
N ALA A 34 -0.20 -2.82 -14.02
CA ALA A 34 0.19 -1.44 -14.32
C ALA A 34 -0.30 -1.00 -15.70
N LYS A 35 -0.24 -1.89 -16.71
CA LYS A 35 -0.77 -1.64 -18.07
C LYS A 35 -2.28 -1.37 -18.05
N GLU A 36 -3.04 -2.21 -17.35
CA GLU A 36 -4.50 -2.05 -17.27
C GLU A 36 -4.90 -0.77 -16.50
N ILE A 37 -4.23 -0.48 -15.39
CA ILE A 37 -4.44 0.79 -14.66
C ILE A 37 -4.08 2.00 -15.55
N THR A 38 -3.01 1.91 -16.33
CA THR A 38 -2.65 2.98 -17.30
C THR A 38 -3.73 3.18 -18.35
N ALA A 39 -4.28 2.09 -18.88
CA ALA A 39 -5.36 2.16 -19.87
C ALA A 39 -6.64 2.78 -19.31
N LEU A 40 -6.93 2.56 -18.02
CA LEU A 40 -8.09 3.15 -17.35
C LEU A 40 -7.95 4.63 -17.02
N GLN A 41 -6.72 5.17 -16.93
CA GLN A 41 -6.47 6.56 -16.48
C GLN A 41 -7.28 7.59 -17.28
N LYS A 42 -7.35 7.45 -18.59
CA LYS A 42 -8.11 8.38 -19.48
C LYS A 42 -9.60 8.44 -19.16
N PHE A 43 -10.17 7.36 -18.61
CA PHE A 43 -11.59 7.31 -18.22
C PHE A 43 -11.82 7.78 -16.79
N LEU A 44 -10.78 7.78 -15.96
CA LEU A 44 -10.89 8.19 -14.56
C LEU A 44 -10.92 9.72 -14.37
N LEU A 45 -10.66 10.50 -15.44
CA LEU A 45 -10.58 11.96 -15.38
C LEU A 45 -11.90 12.59 -14.95
N THR A 46 -12.99 12.18 -15.55
CA THR A 46 -14.34 12.71 -15.26
C THR A 46 -15.35 11.60 -15.04
N ASP A 47 -16.42 11.89 -14.31
CA ASP A 47 -17.55 10.96 -14.21
C ASP A 47 -18.19 10.72 -15.59
N ALA A 48 -18.26 11.76 -16.42
CA ALA A 48 -18.83 11.68 -17.78
C ALA A 48 -18.07 10.68 -18.66
N ASP A 49 -16.74 10.65 -18.59
CA ASP A 49 -15.93 9.70 -19.36
C ASP A 49 -16.14 8.27 -18.85
N PHE A 50 -16.13 8.06 -17.53
CA PHE A 50 -16.27 6.74 -16.95
C PHE A 50 -17.69 6.16 -17.09
N THR A 51 -18.71 6.99 -17.06
CA THR A 51 -20.12 6.56 -17.18
C THR A 51 -20.63 6.48 -18.61
N SER A 52 -19.86 7.00 -19.59
CA SER A 52 -20.24 7.06 -20.99
C SER A 52 -20.49 5.67 -21.59
N PRO A 53 -21.66 5.44 -22.23
CA PRO A 53 -21.95 4.15 -22.88
C PRO A 53 -20.92 3.75 -23.95
N LYS A 54 -20.31 4.71 -24.64
CA LYS A 54 -19.29 4.43 -25.67
C LYS A 54 -17.98 3.88 -25.11
N ASN A 55 -17.68 4.15 -23.83
CA ASN A 55 -16.47 3.69 -23.15
C ASN A 55 -16.69 2.40 -22.33
N GLU A 56 -17.97 1.95 -22.22
CA GLU A 56 -18.37 0.85 -21.34
C GLU A 56 -17.62 -0.44 -21.58
N ASN A 57 -17.50 -0.85 -22.86
CA ASN A 57 -16.84 -2.12 -23.22
C ASN A 57 -15.35 -2.08 -22.90
N GLU A 58 -14.66 -0.96 -23.13
CA GLU A 58 -13.24 -0.82 -22.85
C GLU A 58 -12.97 -0.82 -21.33
N ILE A 59 -13.75 -0.06 -20.59
CA ILE A 59 -13.65 -0.04 -19.11
C ILE A 59 -13.91 -1.43 -18.52
N LYS A 60 -14.99 -2.10 -18.96
CA LYS A 60 -15.33 -3.45 -18.50
C LYS A 60 -14.20 -4.44 -18.78
N LYS A 61 -13.63 -4.40 -19.99
CA LYS A 61 -12.51 -5.26 -20.38
C LYS A 61 -11.31 -5.05 -19.46
N SER A 62 -10.91 -3.80 -19.18
CA SER A 62 -9.80 -3.52 -18.27
C SER A 62 -10.09 -3.92 -16.82
N LEU A 63 -11.32 -3.73 -16.33
CA LEU A 63 -11.72 -4.20 -14.99
C LEU A 63 -11.68 -5.73 -14.87
N ASP A 64 -12.12 -6.45 -15.90
CA ASP A 64 -12.09 -7.91 -15.94
C ASP A 64 -10.64 -8.42 -15.98
N SER A 65 -9.78 -7.81 -16.80
CA SER A 65 -8.35 -8.12 -16.90
C SER A 65 -7.62 -7.87 -15.57
N LEU A 66 -7.88 -6.75 -14.91
CA LEU A 66 -7.34 -6.45 -13.57
C LEU A 66 -7.70 -7.54 -12.55
N ASN A 67 -8.97 -7.98 -12.54
CA ASN A 67 -9.43 -9.03 -11.63
C ASN A 67 -8.78 -10.39 -11.93
N GLU A 68 -8.54 -10.71 -13.19
CA GLU A 68 -7.84 -11.92 -13.61
C GLU A 68 -6.40 -11.93 -13.10
N HIS A 69 -5.63 -10.87 -13.39
CA HIS A 69 -4.23 -10.74 -12.93
C HIS A 69 -4.11 -10.76 -11.40
N LEU A 70 -5.00 -10.07 -10.67
CA LEU A 70 -5.07 -10.15 -9.21
C LEU A 70 -5.42 -11.57 -8.72
N GLY A 71 -6.22 -12.30 -9.48
CA GLY A 71 -6.51 -13.71 -9.23
C GLY A 71 -5.27 -14.61 -9.30
N TYR A 72 -4.41 -14.39 -10.28
CA TYR A 72 -3.14 -15.12 -10.42
C TYR A 72 -2.17 -14.78 -9.28
N LEU A 73 -1.97 -13.52 -8.96
CA LEU A 73 -1.14 -13.09 -7.83
C LEU A 73 -1.60 -13.69 -6.50
N GLY A 74 -2.90 -13.82 -6.28
CA GLY A 74 -3.45 -14.42 -5.06
C GLY A 74 -3.27 -15.94 -4.96
N LYS A 75 -3.13 -16.65 -6.08
CA LYS A 75 -2.94 -18.13 -6.10
C LYS A 75 -1.49 -18.55 -5.89
N LYS A 76 -0.53 -17.74 -6.32
CA LYS A 76 0.89 -18.02 -6.16
C LYS A 76 1.41 -17.42 -4.87
N SER A 77 1.89 -18.28 -3.98
CA SER A 77 2.62 -17.83 -2.79
C SER A 77 4.03 -17.42 -3.20
N PHE A 78 4.19 -16.18 -3.71
CA PHE A 78 5.50 -15.64 -4.03
C PHE A 78 6.17 -14.94 -2.83
N SER A 79 5.53 -14.98 -1.67
CA SER A 79 6.08 -14.48 -0.41
C SER A 79 5.37 -15.12 0.78
N ASP A 80 6.13 -15.41 1.83
CA ASP A 80 5.60 -15.84 3.12
C ASP A 80 5.18 -14.64 4.01
N ASP A 81 5.31 -13.42 3.50
CA ASP A 81 4.90 -12.20 4.19
C ASP A 81 3.35 -12.14 4.32
N PRO A 82 2.80 -12.31 5.55
CA PRO A 82 1.36 -12.29 5.76
C PRO A 82 0.73 -10.92 5.44
N ALA A 83 1.48 -9.84 5.57
CA ALA A 83 1.02 -8.51 5.20
C ALA A 83 0.86 -8.35 3.68
N LEU A 84 1.77 -8.93 2.90
CA LEU A 84 1.66 -8.92 1.44
C LEU A 84 0.45 -9.73 0.98
N LYS A 85 0.26 -10.93 1.54
CA LYS A 85 -0.91 -11.77 1.25
C LYS A 85 -2.22 -11.04 1.58
N ALA A 86 -2.29 -10.41 2.74
CA ALA A 86 -3.46 -9.64 3.17
C ALA A 86 -3.72 -8.43 2.26
N ASN A 87 -2.67 -7.69 1.88
CA ASN A 87 -2.77 -6.55 0.96
C ASN A 87 -3.33 -6.97 -0.41
N LEU A 88 -2.81 -8.05 -0.98
CA LEU A 88 -3.29 -8.57 -2.27
C LEU A 88 -4.73 -9.07 -2.18
N SER A 89 -5.11 -9.71 -1.08
CA SER A 89 -6.48 -10.14 -0.85
C SER A 89 -7.44 -8.96 -0.77
N LEU A 90 -7.06 -7.90 -0.04
CA LEU A 90 -7.84 -6.67 0.07
C LEU A 90 -7.98 -5.96 -1.29
N LEU A 91 -6.88 -5.81 -2.04
CA LEU A 91 -6.91 -5.21 -3.38
C LEU A 91 -7.77 -6.00 -4.33
N LYS A 92 -7.66 -7.34 -4.32
CA LYS A 92 -8.49 -8.22 -5.13
C LYS A 92 -9.98 -8.05 -4.81
N GLN A 93 -10.36 -8.09 -3.54
CA GLN A 93 -11.75 -7.88 -3.13
C GLN A 93 -12.26 -6.50 -3.57
N HIS A 94 -11.46 -5.46 -3.35
CA HIS A 94 -11.79 -4.10 -3.73
C HIS A 94 -12.05 -3.95 -5.23
N MET A 95 -11.22 -4.56 -6.08
CA MET A 95 -11.39 -4.52 -7.53
C MET A 95 -12.55 -5.39 -8.02
N GLN A 96 -12.85 -6.50 -7.34
CA GLN A 96 -14.06 -7.29 -7.61
C GLN A 96 -15.33 -6.50 -7.31
N ASP A 97 -15.35 -5.77 -6.21
CA ASP A 97 -16.47 -4.91 -5.84
C ASP A 97 -16.63 -3.73 -6.80
N ALA A 98 -15.52 -3.12 -7.25
CA ALA A 98 -15.52 -2.08 -8.29
C ALA A 98 -16.14 -2.61 -9.60
N SER A 99 -15.71 -3.80 -10.03
CA SER A 99 -16.20 -4.44 -11.26
C SER A 99 -17.68 -4.82 -11.15
N ARG A 100 -18.11 -5.32 -9.98
CA ARG A 100 -19.53 -5.61 -9.70
C ARG A 100 -20.37 -4.35 -9.77
N SER A 101 -19.98 -3.29 -9.06
CA SER A 101 -20.68 -2.00 -9.05
C SER A 101 -20.81 -1.40 -10.46
N PHE A 102 -19.77 -1.56 -11.29
CA PHE A 102 -19.81 -1.11 -12.69
C PHE A 102 -20.89 -1.85 -13.49
N ARG A 103 -20.97 -3.19 -13.36
CA ARG A 103 -21.93 -4.03 -14.07
C ARG A 103 -23.37 -3.81 -13.59
N GLU A 104 -23.55 -3.46 -12.31
CA GLU A 104 -24.84 -3.15 -11.68
C GLU A 104 -25.32 -1.72 -12.01
N GLY A 105 -24.55 -0.94 -12.80
CA GLY A 105 -24.90 0.41 -13.21
C GLY A 105 -24.47 1.51 -12.22
N ASN A 106 -23.89 1.16 -11.08
CA ASN A 106 -23.35 2.13 -10.11
C ASN A 106 -21.93 2.57 -10.52
N LYS A 107 -21.83 3.14 -11.73
CA LYS A 107 -20.56 3.43 -12.38
C LYS A 107 -19.75 4.52 -11.66
N GLY A 108 -20.41 5.54 -11.09
CA GLY A 108 -19.74 6.60 -10.32
C GLY A 108 -19.03 6.06 -9.09
N TYR A 109 -19.66 5.16 -8.34
CA TYR A 109 -19.06 4.47 -7.21
C TYR A 109 -17.91 3.57 -7.64
N SER A 110 -18.09 2.79 -8.72
CA SER A 110 -17.03 1.97 -9.31
C SER A 110 -15.79 2.82 -9.67
N ARG A 111 -15.98 3.99 -10.27
CA ARG A 111 -14.88 4.92 -10.58
C ARG A 111 -14.08 5.31 -9.32
N GLN A 112 -14.77 5.70 -8.26
CA GLN A 112 -14.14 6.05 -6.98
C GLN A 112 -13.34 4.86 -6.40
N MET A 113 -13.87 3.65 -6.50
CA MET A 113 -13.17 2.44 -6.06
C MET A 113 -11.90 2.19 -6.88
N VAL A 114 -11.95 2.33 -8.20
CA VAL A 114 -10.75 2.18 -9.06
C VAL A 114 -9.70 3.24 -8.70
N GLN A 115 -10.10 4.50 -8.52
CA GLN A 115 -9.18 5.56 -8.10
C GLN A 115 -8.54 5.27 -6.73
N SER A 116 -9.32 4.79 -5.76
CA SER A 116 -8.80 4.46 -4.43
C SER A 116 -7.89 3.23 -4.42
N SER A 117 -7.98 2.33 -5.42
CA SER A 117 -7.09 1.18 -5.54
C SER A 117 -5.61 1.58 -5.72
N LEU A 118 -5.34 2.74 -6.33
CA LEU A 118 -3.97 3.27 -6.46
C LEU A 118 -3.31 3.47 -5.09
N GLN A 119 -4.09 3.85 -4.08
CA GLN A 119 -3.57 4.04 -2.72
C GLN A 119 -3.11 2.71 -2.10
N MET A 120 -3.75 1.59 -2.46
CA MET A 120 -3.31 0.25 -2.04
C MET A 120 -1.99 -0.13 -2.71
N CYS A 121 -1.82 0.20 -3.99
CA CYS A 121 -0.55 0.01 -4.71
C CYS A 121 0.57 0.84 -4.06
N ILE A 122 0.31 2.13 -3.79
CA ILE A 122 1.26 3.03 -3.13
C ILE A 122 1.65 2.48 -1.75
N ALA A 123 0.67 2.09 -0.94
CA ALA A 123 0.93 1.57 0.41
C ALA A 123 1.83 0.33 0.41
N CYS A 124 1.64 -0.57 -0.56
CA CYS A 124 2.48 -1.75 -0.73
C CYS A 124 3.88 -1.37 -1.25
N HIS A 125 3.98 -0.53 -2.29
CA HIS A 125 5.23 -0.19 -2.94
C HIS A 125 6.13 0.72 -2.09
N THR A 126 5.55 1.48 -1.17
CA THR A 126 6.30 2.38 -0.27
C THR A 126 6.56 1.80 1.13
N ARG A 127 6.43 0.49 1.35
CA ARG A 127 6.62 -0.12 2.69
C ARG A 127 8.04 0.00 3.22
N ARG A 128 9.03 0.07 2.33
CA ARG A 128 10.46 0.10 2.65
C ARG A 128 11.25 0.77 1.53
N LYS A 129 12.54 0.94 1.74
CA LYS A 129 13.48 1.42 0.71
C LYS A 129 13.27 0.70 -0.61
N ALA A 130 13.06 1.47 -1.66
CA ALA A 130 12.78 0.98 -2.99
C ALA A 130 13.44 1.87 -4.05
N ALA A 131 13.98 1.23 -5.09
CA ALA A 131 14.47 1.95 -6.26
C ALA A 131 13.30 2.37 -7.16
N ASP A 132 13.53 3.45 -7.90
CA ASP A 132 12.65 3.85 -8.99
C ASP A 132 12.58 2.76 -10.06
N PHE A 133 11.43 2.67 -10.68
CA PHE A 133 11.18 1.78 -11.81
C PHE A 133 10.76 2.62 -13.02
N SER A 134 11.23 2.26 -14.21
CA SER A 134 10.83 2.94 -15.45
C SER A 134 9.56 2.29 -15.99
N TRP A 135 8.50 3.07 -16.11
CA TRP A 135 7.22 2.66 -16.68
C TRP A 135 6.70 3.76 -17.61
N PRO A 136 6.01 3.44 -18.71
CA PRO A 136 5.36 4.44 -19.53
C PRO A 136 4.41 5.32 -18.72
N GLU A 137 4.53 6.63 -18.90
CA GLU A 137 3.60 7.56 -18.28
C GLU A 137 2.25 7.54 -19.00
N PRO A 138 1.15 7.89 -18.33
CA PRO A 138 -0.13 8.06 -18.99
C PRO A 138 -0.03 9.08 -20.13
N GLU A 139 -0.62 8.76 -21.28
CA GLU A 139 -0.54 9.60 -22.48
C GLU A 139 -1.31 10.92 -22.35
N SER A 140 -2.30 10.99 -21.47
CA SER A 140 -3.13 12.19 -21.30
C SER A 140 -2.42 13.27 -20.50
N LYS A 141 -2.30 14.46 -21.10
CA LYS A 141 -1.81 15.67 -20.42
C LYS A 141 -2.86 16.30 -19.50
N ASP A 142 -4.11 15.87 -19.62
CA ASP A 142 -5.24 16.43 -18.87
C ASP A 142 -5.41 15.84 -17.48
N ILE A 143 -4.58 14.86 -17.11
CA ILE A 143 -4.60 14.27 -15.77
C ILE A 143 -4.12 15.31 -14.74
N PRO A 144 -4.91 15.63 -13.70
CA PRO A 144 -4.48 16.52 -12.64
C PRO A 144 -3.13 16.11 -12.04
N ALA A 145 -2.28 17.08 -11.74
CA ALA A 145 -0.89 16.82 -11.31
C ALA A 145 -0.81 15.86 -10.10
N LEU A 146 -1.75 15.97 -9.15
CA LEU A 146 -1.78 15.10 -7.98
C LEU A 146 -2.19 13.65 -8.32
N ASP A 147 -3.16 13.47 -9.22
CA ASP A 147 -3.59 12.13 -9.64
C ASP A 147 -2.48 11.45 -10.47
N ARG A 148 -1.76 12.24 -11.28
CA ARG A 148 -0.58 11.76 -12.00
C ARG A 148 0.55 11.40 -11.05
N ALA A 149 0.78 12.18 -9.99
CA ALA A 149 1.75 11.86 -8.95
C ALA A 149 1.41 10.57 -8.20
N ASP A 150 0.12 10.36 -7.85
CA ASP A 150 -0.36 9.11 -7.27
C ASP A 150 -0.10 7.91 -8.19
N PHE A 151 -0.39 8.05 -9.49
CA PHE A 151 -0.10 7.01 -10.47
C PHE A 151 1.40 6.68 -10.53
N LEU A 152 2.26 7.70 -10.55
CA LEU A 152 3.71 7.51 -10.56
C LEU A 152 4.21 6.79 -9.30
N PHE A 153 3.67 7.12 -8.14
CA PHE A 153 3.97 6.39 -6.90
C PHE A 153 3.46 4.94 -6.94
N ALA A 154 2.24 4.73 -7.44
CA ALA A 154 1.66 3.39 -7.63
C ALA A 154 2.48 2.52 -8.58
N THR A 155 3.16 3.12 -9.56
CA THR A 155 4.03 2.43 -10.53
C THR A 155 5.52 2.49 -10.17
N ARG A 156 5.86 2.92 -8.93
CA ARG A 156 7.23 3.03 -8.40
C ARG A 156 8.14 4.01 -9.15
N GLN A 157 7.58 5.03 -9.76
CA GLN A 157 8.31 6.16 -10.35
C GLN A 157 8.41 7.30 -9.33
N PHE A 158 8.98 7.01 -8.19
CA PHE A 158 8.91 7.84 -6.97
C PHE A 158 9.53 9.23 -7.16
N SER A 159 10.68 9.32 -7.83
CA SER A 159 11.36 10.60 -8.04
C SER A 159 10.50 11.55 -8.85
N LYS A 160 9.94 11.09 -9.97
CA LYS A 160 9.03 11.90 -10.80
C LYS A 160 7.74 12.25 -10.07
N GLY A 161 7.15 11.28 -9.37
CA GLY A 161 5.93 11.52 -8.59
C GLY A 161 6.14 12.55 -7.48
N ARG A 162 7.30 12.50 -6.77
CA ARG A 162 7.68 13.50 -5.78
C ARG A 162 7.78 14.91 -6.40
N GLU A 163 8.43 15.05 -7.54
CA GLU A 163 8.54 16.33 -8.24
C GLU A 163 7.17 16.93 -8.60
N LEU A 164 6.21 16.10 -9.02
CA LEU A 164 4.84 16.54 -9.26
C LEU A 164 4.11 16.96 -7.99
N TYR A 165 4.26 16.22 -6.89
CA TYR A 165 3.71 16.65 -5.60
C TYR A 165 4.32 17.97 -5.13
N GLU A 166 5.63 18.13 -5.23
CA GLU A 166 6.34 19.38 -4.90
C GLU A 166 5.86 20.54 -5.75
N SER A 167 5.68 20.32 -7.06
CA SER A 167 5.16 21.32 -7.99
C SER A 167 3.73 21.72 -7.64
N ALA A 168 2.86 20.76 -7.33
CA ALA A 168 1.48 21.04 -6.91
C ALA A 168 1.41 21.86 -5.60
N ILE A 169 2.25 21.52 -4.62
CA ILE A 169 2.36 22.26 -3.35
C ILE A 169 2.90 23.66 -3.59
N SER A 170 3.91 23.81 -4.46
CA SER A 170 4.52 25.12 -4.75
C SER A 170 3.54 26.05 -5.46
N GLY A 171 2.69 25.53 -6.34
CA GLY A 171 1.67 26.30 -7.07
C GLY A 171 0.42 26.65 -6.25
N PHE A 172 0.28 26.16 -5.03
CA PHE A 172 -0.83 26.57 -4.15
C PHE A 172 -0.67 28.02 -3.70
N PRO A 173 -1.74 28.84 -3.66
CA PRO A 173 -3.17 28.51 -3.91
C PRO A 173 -3.63 28.64 -5.38
N GLY A 174 -2.76 29.01 -6.31
CA GLY A 174 -3.13 29.35 -7.69
C GLY A 174 -3.55 28.18 -8.60
N ASN A 175 -3.31 26.93 -8.20
CA ASN A 175 -3.52 25.73 -9.05
C ASN A 175 -4.79 24.94 -8.72
N HIS A 176 -5.77 25.55 -8.05
CA HIS A 176 -7.03 24.91 -7.63
C HIS A 176 -6.86 23.67 -6.71
N THR A 177 -5.68 23.46 -6.15
CA THR A 177 -5.44 22.36 -5.20
C THR A 177 -6.19 22.66 -3.89
N THR A 178 -7.00 21.70 -3.42
CA THR A 178 -7.68 21.83 -2.13
C THR A 178 -6.70 21.64 -0.97
N GLN A 179 -7.01 22.18 0.20
CA GLN A 179 -6.19 22.00 1.41
C GLN A 179 -6.04 20.51 1.79
N TRP A 180 -7.08 19.71 1.55
CA TRP A 180 -7.05 18.27 1.77
C TRP A 180 -6.08 17.55 0.82
N SER A 181 -6.17 17.89 -0.47
CA SER A 181 -5.26 17.33 -1.48
C SER A 181 -3.81 17.76 -1.23
N LEU A 182 -3.61 19.00 -0.75
CA LEU A 182 -2.31 19.52 -0.37
C LEU A 182 -1.69 18.74 0.79
N ARG A 183 -2.46 18.48 1.86
CA ARG A 183 -2.02 17.65 2.99
C ARG A 183 -1.66 16.23 2.56
N ARG A 184 -2.46 15.64 1.66
CA ARG A 184 -2.19 14.32 1.09
C ARG A 184 -0.85 14.31 0.33
N ALA A 185 -0.58 15.32 -0.50
CA ALA A 185 0.69 15.45 -1.21
C ALA A 185 1.88 15.60 -0.25
N MET A 186 1.75 16.41 0.80
CA MET A 186 2.76 16.55 1.86
C MET A 186 3.04 15.20 2.53
N ALA A 187 1.99 14.44 2.88
CA ALA A 187 2.12 13.12 3.49
C ALA A 187 2.84 12.12 2.55
N SER A 188 2.54 12.16 1.24
CA SER A 188 3.22 11.32 0.24
C SER A 188 4.71 11.63 0.15
N ILE A 189 5.09 12.90 0.23
CA ILE A 189 6.50 13.33 0.27
C ILE A 189 7.18 12.86 1.58
N ALA A 190 6.48 12.94 2.73
CA ALA A 190 7.01 12.40 3.98
C ALA A 190 7.23 10.89 3.92
N VAL A 191 6.30 10.14 3.30
CA VAL A 191 6.47 8.70 3.04
C VAL A 191 7.68 8.43 2.15
N TYR A 192 7.88 9.24 1.10
CA TYR A 192 9.05 9.13 0.23
C TYR A 192 10.35 9.25 1.04
N TYR A 193 10.52 10.34 1.79
CA TYR A 193 11.74 10.57 2.56
C TYR A 193 11.94 9.57 3.71
N ALA A 194 10.86 9.17 4.37
CA ALA A 194 10.96 8.29 5.53
C ALA A 194 11.12 6.80 5.19
N ARG A 195 10.56 6.33 4.08
CA ARG A 195 10.44 4.89 3.79
C ARG A 195 11.08 4.47 2.47
N VAL A 196 10.96 5.31 1.43
CA VAL A 196 11.42 4.96 0.08
C VAL A 196 12.89 5.33 -0.11
N SER A 197 13.26 6.58 0.11
CA SER A 197 14.65 7.04 0.00
C SER A 197 15.46 6.82 1.27
N GLU A 198 14.81 6.80 2.44
CA GLU A 198 15.45 6.81 3.76
C GLU A 198 16.45 7.97 3.88
N ASP A 199 16.04 9.15 3.43
CA ASP A 199 16.84 10.38 3.45
C ASP A 199 16.31 11.40 4.47
N PRO A 200 16.74 11.29 5.74
CA PRO A 200 16.29 12.22 6.77
C PRO A 200 16.79 13.64 6.58
N LYS A 201 17.94 13.86 5.93
CA LYS A 201 18.47 15.20 5.67
C LYS A 201 17.63 15.91 4.63
N GLY A 202 17.38 15.28 3.50
CA GLY A 202 16.50 15.82 2.45
C GLY A 202 15.08 16.08 2.97
N GLY A 203 14.52 15.17 3.78
CA GLY A 203 13.23 15.36 4.43
C GLY A 203 13.22 16.59 5.37
N ALA A 204 14.25 16.75 6.20
CA ALA A 204 14.37 17.89 7.10
C ALA A 204 14.44 19.22 6.34
N GLU A 205 15.27 19.29 5.29
CA GLU A 205 15.43 20.50 4.46
C GLU A 205 14.12 20.86 3.75
N TYR A 206 13.48 19.86 3.12
CA TYR A 206 12.22 20.07 2.40
C TYR A 206 11.12 20.60 3.32
N PHE A 207 10.84 19.93 4.43
CA PHE A 207 9.76 20.34 5.34
C PHE A 207 10.07 21.61 6.11
N LYS A 208 11.33 21.92 6.38
CA LYS A 208 11.75 23.23 6.92
C LYS A 208 11.44 24.36 5.95
N LYS A 209 11.78 24.20 4.66
CA LYS A 209 11.44 25.17 3.62
C LYS A 209 9.92 25.32 3.49
N LEU A 210 9.19 24.21 3.50
CA LEU A 210 7.73 24.22 3.37
C LEU A 210 7.04 24.94 4.53
N SER A 211 7.51 24.76 5.76
CA SER A 211 6.94 25.44 6.95
C SER A 211 7.07 26.96 6.88
N GLY A 212 8.00 27.49 6.08
CA GLY A 212 8.18 28.91 5.84
C GLY A 212 7.38 29.48 4.65
N LYS A 213 6.62 28.65 3.91
CA LYS A 213 5.83 29.11 2.76
C LYS A 213 4.65 29.98 3.21
N GLU A 214 4.59 31.26 2.79
CA GLU A 214 3.61 32.24 3.28
C GLU A 214 2.17 31.81 3.05
N ASP A 215 1.85 31.37 1.85
CA ASP A 215 0.50 31.00 1.43
C ASP A 215 0.01 29.64 1.96
N LEU A 216 0.84 28.90 2.66
CA LEU A 216 0.44 27.62 3.23
C LEU A 216 -0.49 27.86 4.45
N PRO A 217 -1.63 27.14 4.57
CA PRO A 217 -2.47 27.19 5.77
C PRO A 217 -1.69 26.96 7.05
N ILE A 218 -2.02 27.69 8.11
CA ILE A 218 -1.25 27.70 9.36
C ILE A 218 -1.05 26.31 9.97
N TYR A 219 -2.07 25.47 9.95
CA TYR A 219 -2.00 24.10 10.48
C TYR A 219 -1.06 23.22 9.66
N LEU A 220 -0.96 23.41 8.33
CA LEU A 220 -0.01 22.69 7.47
C LEU A 220 1.42 23.20 7.67
N LYS A 221 1.62 24.50 7.96
CA LYS A 221 2.93 25.04 8.37
C LYS A 221 3.41 24.37 9.67
N GLN A 222 2.51 24.26 10.64
CA GLN A 222 2.82 23.63 11.93
C GLN A 222 3.14 22.14 11.77
N GLU A 223 2.38 21.43 10.93
CA GLU A 223 2.61 20.02 10.60
C GLU A 223 3.96 19.86 9.89
N ALA A 224 4.26 20.69 8.89
CA ALA A 224 5.55 20.67 8.19
C ALA A 224 6.73 20.96 9.14
N ALA A 225 6.59 21.93 10.06
CA ALA A 225 7.61 22.22 11.05
C ALA A 225 7.85 21.03 12.02
N ALA A 226 6.79 20.37 12.45
CA ALA A 226 6.89 19.17 13.29
C ALA A 226 7.64 18.03 12.56
N TRP A 227 7.31 17.79 11.29
CA TRP A 227 8.00 16.78 10.47
C TRP A 227 9.47 17.15 10.22
N ALA A 228 9.75 18.41 9.92
CA ALA A 228 11.14 18.88 9.78
C ALA A 228 11.96 18.59 11.04
N LYS A 229 11.38 18.81 12.22
CA LYS A 229 12.03 18.53 13.51
C LYS A 229 12.29 17.02 13.66
N GLU A 230 11.31 16.16 13.42
CA GLU A 230 11.48 14.69 13.53
C GLU A 230 12.51 14.15 12.53
N PHE A 231 12.53 14.65 11.29
CA PHE A 231 13.57 14.32 10.32
C PHE A 231 14.96 14.80 10.74
N SER A 232 15.06 16.03 11.30
CA SER A 232 16.33 16.56 11.81
C SER A 232 16.87 15.77 13.00
N GLU A 233 16.01 15.27 13.87
CA GLU A 233 16.39 14.39 14.98
C GLU A 233 16.90 13.06 14.46
N TRP A 234 16.21 12.48 13.47
CA TRP A 234 16.66 11.25 12.83
C TRP A 234 17.99 11.42 12.09
N ALA A 235 18.22 12.55 11.42
CA ALA A 235 19.47 12.81 10.72
C ALA A 235 20.72 12.85 11.63
N LYS A 236 20.53 13.03 12.96
CA LYS A 236 21.59 12.98 13.96
C LYS A 236 21.91 11.56 14.43
N GLU A 237 21.03 10.58 14.15
CA GLU A 237 21.26 9.19 14.51
C GLU A 237 22.44 8.64 13.70
N SER A 238 23.26 7.81 14.31
CA SER A 238 24.32 7.10 13.57
C SER A 238 23.70 6.24 12.48
N PRO A 239 24.32 6.15 11.28
CA PRO A 239 23.84 5.28 10.22
C PRO A 239 23.59 3.88 10.76
N ALA A 240 22.44 3.31 10.44
CA ALA A 240 22.15 1.95 10.84
C ALA A 240 23.21 1.03 10.22
N LYS A 241 23.80 0.14 11.07
CA LYS A 241 24.67 -0.94 10.58
C LYS A 241 23.94 -1.74 9.51
N ASP A 242 24.68 -2.41 8.63
CA ASP A 242 24.12 -3.24 7.57
C ASP A 242 22.93 -4.06 8.11
N GLN A 243 21.74 -3.64 7.70
CA GLN A 243 20.50 -4.18 8.26
C GLN A 243 20.10 -5.51 7.60
N SER A 244 20.83 -5.99 6.61
CA SER A 244 20.59 -7.28 5.96
C SER A 244 20.82 -8.48 6.88
N LYS A 245 21.62 -8.29 7.94
CA LYS A 245 21.97 -9.31 8.94
C LYS A 245 21.22 -9.14 10.29
N VAL A 246 20.26 -8.21 10.36
CA VAL A 246 19.56 -7.92 11.62
C VAL A 246 18.42 -8.92 11.81
N THR A 247 18.33 -9.50 13.00
CA THR A 247 17.27 -10.48 13.34
C THR A 247 15.88 -9.82 13.42
N ALA A 248 14.82 -10.62 13.20
CA ALA A 248 13.44 -10.16 13.36
C ALA A 248 13.19 -9.52 14.74
N SER A 249 13.72 -10.09 15.81
CA SER A 249 13.57 -9.54 17.17
C SER A 249 14.27 -8.20 17.34
N ALA A 250 15.44 -8.02 16.74
CA ALA A 250 16.17 -6.74 16.81
C ALA A 250 15.46 -5.65 15.98
N LEU A 251 14.93 -5.98 14.80
CA LEU A 251 14.10 -5.08 13.98
C LEU A 251 12.83 -4.68 14.75
N LEU A 252 12.15 -5.64 15.37
CA LEU A 252 10.97 -5.39 16.21
C LEU A 252 11.30 -4.41 17.36
N ALA A 253 12.43 -4.63 18.04
CA ALA A 253 12.87 -3.76 19.15
C ALA A 253 13.15 -2.33 18.65
N GLN A 254 13.75 -2.16 17.47
CA GLN A 254 13.98 -0.83 16.88
C GLN A 254 12.66 -0.13 16.56
N GLY A 255 11.70 -0.80 15.94
CA GLY A 255 10.38 -0.25 15.67
C GLY A 255 9.65 0.16 16.97
N LYS A 256 9.66 -0.70 17.99
CA LYS A 256 9.07 -0.40 19.29
C LYS A 256 9.69 0.80 19.98
N LYS A 257 11.01 0.96 19.90
CA LYS A 257 11.73 2.12 20.47
C LYS A 257 11.20 3.44 19.92
N LEU A 258 10.88 3.50 18.64
CA LEU A 258 10.32 4.70 17.99
C LEU A 258 8.90 5.04 18.49
N LEU A 259 8.18 4.05 19.00
CA LEU A 259 6.81 4.18 19.50
C LEU A 259 6.71 4.26 21.03
N LYS A 260 7.81 4.42 21.75
CA LYS A 260 7.86 4.38 23.21
C LYS A 260 6.87 5.35 23.89
N HIS A 261 6.53 6.44 23.24
CA HIS A 261 5.65 7.49 23.78
C HIS A 261 4.28 7.51 23.09
N ASP A 262 3.97 6.53 22.24
CA ASP A 262 2.68 6.44 21.58
C ASP A 262 1.69 5.70 22.49
N ASP A 263 0.56 6.33 22.75
CA ASP A 263 -0.58 5.72 23.43
C ASP A 263 -1.60 5.26 22.38
N PHE A 264 -1.71 3.94 22.19
CA PHE A 264 -2.64 3.34 21.26
C PHE A 264 -4.05 3.14 21.81
N THR A 265 -4.27 3.48 23.09
CA THR A 265 -5.58 3.38 23.77
C THR A 265 -6.40 4.67 23.63
N MET A 266 -5.74 5.79 23.26
CA MET A 266 -6.40 7.09 23.17
C MET A 266 -6.86 7.37 21.74
N VAL A 267 -8.14 7.69 21.59
CA VAL A 267 -8.78 8.20 20.37
C VAL A 267 -8.32 9.63 20.03
N SER A 268 -7.74 10.33 20.98
CA SER A 268 -7.52 11.77 20.97
C SER A 268 -6.54 12.28 19.91
N GLU A 269 -5.88 11.42 19.17
CA GLU A 269 -5.02 11.80 18.05
C GLU A 269 -5.69 11.64 16.68
N LEU A 270 -7.00 11.80 16.60
CA LEU A 270 -7.73 11.81 15.34
C LEU A 270 -7.20 12.89 14.41
N GLY A 271 -6.36 12.47 13.50
CA GLY A 271 -6.11 13.15 12.24
C GLY A 271 -5.05 14.24 12.22
N LEU A 272 -4.45 14.68 13.33
CA LEU A 272 -3.50 15.80 13.31
C LEU A 272 -2.04 15.41 13.61
N SER A 273 -1.78 14.22 14.10
CA SER A 273 -0.43 13.82 14.49
C SER A 273 0.16 12.74 13.58
N PHE A 274 0.30 13.08 12.30
CA PHE A 274 1.20 12.32 11.44
C PHE A 274 2.62 12.48 11.98
N HIS A 275 3.24 11.37 12.36
CA HIS A 275 4.59 11.39 12.87
C HIS A 275 5.53 10.61 11.97
N VAL A 276 6.63 11.22 11.57
CA VAL A 276 7.71 10.59 10.79
C VAL A 276 8.23 9.33 11.51
N ARG A 277 8.33 9.37 12.85
CA ARG A 277 8.73 8.21 13.65
C ARG A 277 7.83 6.99 13.47
N ARG A 278 6.50 7.19 13.27
CA ARG A 278 5.56 6.11 12.99
C ARG A 278 5.78 5.48 11.62
N LEU A 279 6.09 6.30 10.60
CA LEU A 279 6.49 5.78 9.28
C LEU A 279 7.76 4.94 9.37
N ARG A 280 8.77 5.41 10.09
CA ARG A 280 10.02 4.67 10.32
C ARG A 280 9.75 3.35 11.08
N ALA A 281 8.94 3.39 12.13
CA ALA A 281 8.56 2.19 12.88
C ALA A 281 7.86 1.17 11.98
N SER A 282 6.93 1.62 11.13
CA SER A 282 6.23 0.74 10.19
C SER A 282 7.19 0.08 9.19
N ALA A 283 8.22 0.77 8.72
CA ALA A 283 9.25 0.18 7.84
C ALA A 283 10.01 -0.94 8.56
N PHE A 284 10.37 -0.78 9.83
CA PHE A 284 10.98 -1.85 10.64
C PHE A 284 10.04 -3.06 10.79
N PHE A 285 8.76 -2.84 11.08
CA PHE A 285 7.80 -3.93 11.22
C PHE A 285 7.55 -4.68 9.90
N HIS A 286 7.50 -3.99 8.78
CA HIS A 286 7.45 -4.66 7.47
C HIS A 286 8.68 -5.54 7.24
N ARG A 287 9.85 -5.07 7.60
CA ARG A 287 11.09 -5.86 7.48
C ARG A 287 11.09 -7.08 8.41
N VAL A 288 10.48 -6.99 9.60
CA VAL A 288 10.26 -8.16 10.46
C VAL A 288 9.47 -9.22 9.71
N LEU A 289 8.39 -8.84 9.01
CA LEU A 289 7.54 -9.76 8.26
C LEU A 289 8.25 -10.39 7.07
N GLU A 290 9.18 -9.67 6.47
CA GLU A 290 9.98 -10.11 5.32
C GLU A 290 11.19 -10.99 5.70
N THR A 291 11.53 -11.11 7.01
CA THR A 291 12.64 -11.99 7.42
C THR A 291 12.35 -13.43 7.03
N PRO A 292 13.33 -14.17 6.46
CA PRO A 292 13.16 -15.59 6.17
C PRO A 292 12.78 -16.41 7.40
N GLY A 293 12.09 -17.52 7.17
CA GLY A 293 11.72 -18.49 8.20
C GLY A 293 10.25 -18.45 8.58
N GLU A 294 9.88 -19.42 9.42
CA GLU A 294 8.50 -19.69 9.81
C GLU A 294 7.85 -18.58 10.65
N LYS A 295 6.58 -18.76 10.95
CA LYS A 295 5.79 -17.92 11.85
C LYS A 295 6.50 -17.77 13.21
N SER A 296 6.66 -16.53 13.67
CA SER A 296 7.34 -16.23 14.92
C SER A 296 6.56 -15.21 15.77
N PRO A 297 6.74 -15.18 17.09
CA PRO A 297 6.14 -14.16 17.95
C PRO A 297 6.51 -12.74 17.53
N ALA A 298 7.70 -12.54 16.96
CA ALA A 298 8.13 -11.24 16.44
C ALA A 298 7.28 -10.79 15.25
N LYS A 299 6.99 -11.68 14.29
CA LYS A 299 6.12 -11.42 13.14
C LYS A 299 4.68 -11.12 13.59
N ALA A 300 4.14 -11.89 14.53
CA ALA A 300 2.83 -11.63 15.10
C ALA A 300 2.75 -10.26 15.78
N SER A 301 3.76 -9.89 16.58
CA SER A 301 3.86 -8.57 17.19
C SER A 301 4.00 -7.45 16.14
N ALA A 302 4.73 -7.68 15.06
CA ALA A 302 4.85 -6.71 13.97
C ALA A 302 3.49 -6.41 13.32
N LEU A 303 2.65 -7.44 13.09
CA LEU A 303 1.29 -7.26 12.58
C LEU A 303 0.41 -6.45 13.55
N LEU A 304 0.51 -6.71 14.86
CA LEU A 304 -0.19 -5.93 15.89
C LEU A 304 0.19 -4.44 15.79
N TYR A 305 1.49 -4.12 15.81
CA TYR A 305 1.95 -2.74 15.73
C TYR A 305 1.58 -2.06 14.41
N LEU A 306 1.66 -2.76 13.28
CA LEU A 306 1.18 -2.23 11.99
C LEU A 306 -0.32 -1.93 12.06
N GLY A 307 -1.11 -2.83 12.64
CA GLY A 307 -2.55 -2.61 12.84
C GLY A 307 -2.85 -1.36 13.66
N GLN A 308 -2.08 -1.09 14.69
CA GLN A 308 -2.23 0.09 15.55
C GLN A 308 -1.72 1.39 14.92
N ILE A 309 -0.64 1.31 14.13
CA ILE A 309 -0.01 2.50 13.51
C ILE A 309 -0.77 3.01 12.31
N TYR A 310 -1.23 2.13 11.42
CA TYR A 310 -1.76 2.55 10.12
C TYR A 310 -2.96 3.50 10.21
N PRO A 311 -3.92 3.35 11.13
CA PRO A 311 -4.98 4.35 11.33
C PRO A 311 -4.44 5.72 11.74
N ARG A 312 -3.25 5.76 12.34
CA ARG A 312 -2.59 6.96 12.89
C ARG A 312 -1.49 7.55 12.00
N ILE A 313 -1.11 6.91 10.91
CA ILE A 313 -0.15 7.45 9.92
C ILE A 313 -0.82 8.51 9.04
N ALA A 314 -2.05 8.82 9.33
CA ALA A 314 -2.86 9.85 8.74
C ALA A 314 -3.08 9.78 7.23
N SER A 315 -4.26 9.91 6.90
CA SER A 315 -4.90 10.17 5.64
C SER A 315 -5.61 8.97 5.06
N SER A 316 -6.54 9.27 4.19
CA SER A 316 -7.22 8.36 3.29
C SER A 316 -6.30 7.35 2.58
N MET A 317 -4.98 7.61 2.51
CA MET A 317 -4.00 6.72 1.88
C MET A 317 -3.92 5.32 2.50
N PHE A 318 -4.10 5.20 3.82
CA PHE A 318 -3.89 3.94 4.54
C PHE A 318 -5.13 3.45 5.25
N PHE A 319 -6.28 3.98 4.86
CA PHE A 319 -7.58 3.56 5.37
C PHE A 319 -7.75 2.03 5.22
N ARG A 320 -8.27 1.38 6.25
CA ARG A 320 -8.49 -0.08 6.34
C ARG A 320 -7.24 -0.97 6.46
N PHE A 321 -6.02 -0.46 6.24
CA PHE A 321 -4.83 -1.31 6.42
C PHE A 321 -4.62 -1.73 7.87
N GLY A 322 -5.00 -0.89 8.83
CA GLY A 322 -4.96 -1.24 10.24
C GLY A 322 -5.75 -2.52 10.55
N GLU A 323 -7.02 -2.54 10.16
CA GLU A 323 -7.88 -3.72 10.33
C GLU A 323 -7.33 -4.96 9.62
N MET A 324 -6.84 -4.78 8.40
CA MET A 324 -6.26 -5.86 7.61
C MET A 324 -5.08 -6.52 8.33
N TYR A 325 -4.17 -5.74 8.93
CA TYR A 325 -3.04 -6.29 9.68
C TYR A 325 -3.50 -6.99 10.96
N LEU A 326 -4.50 -6.44 11.66
CA LEU A 326 -5.07 -7.08 12.86
C LEU A 326 -5.77 -8.40 12.50
N LYS A 327 -6.57 -8.43 11.43
CA LYS A 327 -7.20 -9.65 10.92
C LYS A 327 -6.15 -10.69 10.50
N ALA A 328 -5.10 -10.28 9.79
CA ALA A 328 -3.97 -11.16 9.44
C ALA A 328 -3.26 -11.71 10.69
N CYS A 329 -3.02 -10.90 11.70
CA CYS A 329 -2.45 -11.34 12.98
C CYS A 329 -3.29 -12.43 13.63
N ILE A 330 -4.61 -12.25 13.70
CA ILE A 330 -5.54 -13.22 14.31
C ILE A 330 -5.53 -14.54 13.56
N THR A 331 -5.64 -14.50 12.23
CA THR A 331 -5.77 -15.69 11.38
C THR A 331 -4.47 -16.45 11.20
N GLU A 332 -3.34 -15.76 11.12
CA GLU A 332 -2.02 -16.39 10.92
C GLU A 332 -1.40 -16.91 12.21
N TYR A 333 -1.79 -16.38 13.38
CA TYR A 333 -1.24 -16.74 14.70
C TYR A 333 -2.33 -17.11 15.71
N PRO A 334 -3.26 -18.03 15.38
CA PRO A 334 -4.41 -18.34 16.23
C PRO A 334 -4.01 -18.71 17.64
N LYS A 335 -4.84 -18.35 18.62
CA LYS A 335 -4.68 -18.67 20.07
C LYS A 335 -3.38 -18.17 20.71
N SER A 336 -2.57 -17.36 20.01
CA SER A 336 -1.38 -16.73 20.60
C SER A 336 -1.74 -15.51 21.45
N SER A 337 -0.82 -15.09 22.31
CA SER A 337 -0.98 -13.83 23.05
C SER A 337 -1.10 -12.61 22.12
N ALA A 338 -0.36 -12.62 21.00
CA ALA A 338 -0.46 -11.57 19.98
C ALA A 338 -1.83 -11.59 19.28
N SER A 339 -2.38 -12.76 18.95
CA SER A 339 -3.72 -12.88 18.35
C SER A 339 -4.80 -12.29 19.24
N LYS A 340 -4.75 -12.56 20.55
CA LYS A 340 -5.68 -11.98 21.52
C LYS A 340 -5.56 -10.45 21.57
N ALA A 341 -4.32 -9.93 21.59
CA ALA A 341 -4.09 -8.49 21.57
C ALA A 341 -4.56 -7.85 20.24
N CYS A 342 -4.36 -8.53 19.10
CA CYS A 342 -4.87 -8.09 17.81
C CYS A 342 -6.41 -8.06 17.78
N TYR A 343 -7.07 -9.05 18.39
CA TYR A 343 -8.53 -9.06 18.50
C TYR A 343 -9.05 -7.87 19.31
N VAL A 344 -8.46 -7.62 20.48
CA VAL A 344 -8.85 -6.47 21.32
C VAL A 344 -8.67 -5.15 20.57
N ALA A 345 -7.55 -4.98 19.86
CA ALA A 345 -7.30 -3.78 19.06
C ALA A 345 -8.29 -3.65 17.89
N LEU A 346 -8.66 -4.77 17.25
CA LEU A 346 -9.64 -4.78 16.16
C LEU A 346 -11.05 -4.45 16.67
N GLU A 347 -11.48 -5.08 17.76
CA GLU A 347 -12.79 -4.82 18.37
C GLU A 347 -12.93 -3.35 18.76
N PHE A 348 -11.88 -2.75 19.36
CA PHE A 348 -11.84 -1.34 19.69
C PHE A 348 -11.94 -0.45 18.42
N ALA A 349 -11.12 -0.72 17.39
CA ALA A 349 -11.12 0.05 16.15
C ALA A 349 -12.48 -0.04 15.42
N THR A 350 -13.12 -1.22 15.42
CA THR A 350 -14.45 -1.40 14.84
C THR A 350 -15.49 -0.60 15.62
N ALA A 351 -15.50 -0.71 16.96
CA ALA A 351 -16.44 0.05 17.77
C ALA A 351 -16.28 1.56 17.58
N GLU A 352 -15.04 2.05 17.51
CA GLU A 352 -14.72 3.46 17.24
C GLU A 352 -15.27 3.92 15.88
N GLY A 353 -15.10 3.11 14.83
CA GLY A 353 -15.58 3.42 13.49
C GLY A 353 -17.11 3.50 13.36
N PHE A 354 -17.84 2.86 14.26
CA PHE A 354 -19.30 2.85 14.32
C PHE A 354 -19.87 3.61 15.51
N THR A 355 -19.07 4.46 16.16
CA THR A 355 -19.52 5.32 17.24
C THR A 355 -19.80 6.73 16.75
N GLY A 356 -20.99 7.23 17.04
CA GLY A 356 -21.42 8.59 16.73
C GLY A 356 -22.15 9.23 17.91
N SER A 357 -22.80 10.37 17.67
CA SER A 357 -23.59 11.10 18.69
C SER A 357 -24.72 10.28 19.32
N ALA A 358 -25.20 9.25 18.61
CA ALA A 358 -26.26 8.35 19.08
C ALA A 358 -25.72 7.08 19.79
N GLY A 359 -24.40 7.00 20.02
CA GLY A 359 -23.74 5.84 20.59
C GLY A 359 -23.07 4.95 19.55
N THR A 360 -22.71 3.73 19.96
CA THR A 360 -22.04 2.73 19.10
C THR A 360 -23.08 1.81 18.47
N ASN A 361 -23.12 1.76 17.15
CA ASN A 361 -24.04 0.90 16.40
C ASN A 361 -23.27 0.11 15.32
N ILE A 362 -22.71 -1.04 15.72
CA ILE A 362 -21.94 -1.92 14.82
C ILE A 362 -22.93 -2.73 13.97
N PRO A 363 -22.82 -2.70 12.61
CA PRO A 363 -23.66 -3.52 11.72
C PRO A 363 -23.56 -5.02 12.02
N GLU A 364 -24.61 -5.76 11.74
CA GLU A 364 -24.72 -7.19 12.07
C GLU A 364 -23.62 -8.04 11.41
N ASP A 365 -23.28 -7.75 10.16
CA ASP A 365 -22.20 -8.43 9.42
C ASP A 365 -20.83 -8.22 10.07
N GLU A 366 -20.53 -7.01 10.55
CA GLU A 366 -19.28 -6.74 11.29
C GLU A 366 -19.29 -7.42 12.68
N GLN A 367 -20.44 -7.49 13.36
CA GLN A 367 -20.57 -8.23 14.62
C GLN A 367 -20.32 -9.73 14.42
N VAL A 368 -20.87 -10.33 13.36
CA VAL A 368 -20.65 -11.75 12.98
C VAL A 368 -19.19 -11.99 12.71
N GLU A 369 -18.52 -11.10 11.97
CA GLU A 369 -17.09 -11.23 11.68
C GLU A 369 -16.24 -11.10 12.95
N LEU A 370 -16.54 -10.15 13.83
CA LEU A 370 -15.87 -10.04 15.13
C LEU A 370 -16.03 -11.32 15.98
N MET A 371 -17.24 -11.90 16.03
CA MET A 371 -17.47 -13.16 16.74
C MET A 371 -16.67 -14.33 16.14
N ARG A 372 -16.57 -14.39 14.83
CA ARG A 372 -15.76 -15.39 14.12
C ARG A 372 -14.28 -15.25 14.48
N LEU A 373 -13.75 -14.04 14.43
CA LEU A 373 -12.35 -13.75 14.75
C LEU A 373 -12.03 -13.96 16.22
N LYS A 374 -12.98 -13.70 17.13
CA LYS A 374 -12.84 -14.01 18.56
C LYS A 374 -12.57 -15.49 18.81
N ARG A 375 -13.34 -16.37 18.15
CA ARG A 375 -13.14 -17.84 18.27
C ARG A 375 -11.76 -18.29 17.76
N ILE A 376 -11.18 -17.57 16.82
CA ILE A 376 -9.83 -17.86 16.30
C ILE A 376 -8.77 -17.37 17.28
N ALA A 377 -8.99 -16.20 17.91
CA ALA A 377 -8.04 -15.56 18.80
C ALA A 377 -7.92 -16.26 20.14
N TYR A 378 -9.04 -16.81 20.66
CA TYR A 378 -9.17 -17.45 21.99
C TYR A 378 -9.36 -18.95 21.87
#